data_ced880eba0a4670448e5716e946082f8
#
_entry.id   ced880eba0a4670448e5716e946082f8
#
_cell.length_a   1.000
_cell.length_b   1.000
_cell.length_c   1.000
_cell.angle_alpha   90.00
_cell.angle_beta   90.00
_cell.angle_gamma   90.00
#
_symmetry.space_group_name_H-M   'P 1'
#
loop_
_entity.id
_entity.type
_entity.pdbx_description
1 polymer ?
#
loop_
_entity_poly.entity_id
_entity_poly.type
_entity_poly.pdbx_seq_one_letter_code
_entity_poly.pdbx_strand_id
1 'polypeptide(L)'
;MQNDRGRVFRQAWIAGVTKHYPGEPKPGYITPWEETPDWERDAATAVYDQVLAFIKATDGATAKLTSDQKGRFVALCWIGQIYKHFPDPKPSYVADWSDLPDWQKATDIDIFERIEQDA
;
A
#
# COMPACT_ATOMS: atom_id res chain seq x y z
N MET A 1 -18.09 9.24 13.08
CA MET A 1 -17.18 9.78 12.07
C MET A 1 -16.43 8.65 11.38
N GLN A 2 -16.57 8.56 10.11
CA GLN A 2 -15.91 7.52 9.38
C GLN A 2 -14.44 7.79 9.21
N ASN A 3 -13.69 6.72 9.27
CA ASN A 3 -12.26 6.76 9.05
C ASN A 3 -11.99 6.48 7.59
N ASP A 4 -11.70 7.53 6.82
CA ASP A 4 -11.46 7.40 5.38
C ASP A 4 -9.98 7.43 5.00
N ARG A 5 -9.09 7.38 5.98
CA ARG A 5 -7.66 7.44 5.68
C ARG A 5 -7.22 6.27 4.81
N GLY A 6 -7.71 5.08 5.12
CA GLY A 6 -7.40 3.91 4.32
C GLY A 6 -7.96 3.97 2.92
N ARG A 7 -9.00 4.76 2.69
CA ARG A 7 -9.55 4.93 1.35
C ARG A 7 -8.51 5.49 0.39
N VAL A 8 -7.68 6.42 0.84
CA VAL A 8 -6.62 6.98 0.01
C VAL A 8 -5.65 5.88 -0.43
N PHE A 9 -5.26 5.02 0.51
CA PHE A 9 -4.41 3.87 0.20
C PHE A 9 -5.08 2.98 -0.85
N ARG A 10 -6.34 2.61 -0.62
CA ARG A 10 -7.05 1.70 -1.52
C ARG A 10 -7.22 2.30 -2.91
N GLN A 11 -7.55 3.58 -3.00
CA GLN A 11 -7.70 4.25 -4.28
C GLN A 11 -6.37 4.30 -5.03
N ALA A 12 -5.27 4.57 -4.32
CA ALA A 12 -3.95 4.56 -4.94
C ALA A 12 -3.57 3.15 -5.42
N TRP A 13 -3.92 2.13 -4.63
CA TRP A 13 -3.70 0.74 -5.03
C TRP A 13 -4.47 0.40 -6.32
N ILE A 14 -5.77 0.72 -6.35
CA ILE A 14 -6.60 0.43 -7.53
C ILE A 14 -6.05 1.18 -8.76
N ALA A 15 -5.69 2.45 -8.60
CA ALA A 15 -5.13 3.22 -9.70
C ALA A 15 -3.84 2.60 -10.21
N GLY A 16 -2.96 2.17 -9.31
CA GLY A 16 -1.69 1.55 -9.68
C GLY A 16 -1.88 0.21 -10.37
N VAL A 17 -2.77 -0.62 -9.84
CA VAL A 17 -3.07 -1.91 -10.46
C VAL A 17 -3.62 -1.69 -11.87
N THR A 18 -4.55 -0.76 -12.01
CA THR A 18 -5.15 -0.46 -13.32
C THR A 18 -4.11 0.01 -14.32
N LYS A 19 -3.12 0.77 -13.85
CA LYS A 19 -2.10 1.36 -14.71
C LYS A 19 -0.99 0.38 -15.06
N HIS A 20 -0.57 -0.43 -14.08
CA HIS A 20 0.67 -1.21 -14.20
C HIS A 20 0.47 -2.70 -14.42
N TYR A 21 -0.67 -3.26 -14.01
CA TYR A 21 -0.86 -4.71 -14.07
C TYR A 21 -0.87 -5.18 -15.53
N PRO A 22 -0.09 -6.21 -15.87
CA PRO A 22 -0.05 -6.71 -17.26
C PRO A 22 -1.29 -7.55 -17.53
N GLY A 23 -2.20 -7.00 -18.31
CA GLY A 23 -3.45 -7.68 -18.64
C GLY A 23 -4.59 -7.23 -17.77
N GLU A 24 -5.59 -8.10 -17.60
CA GLU A 24 -6.78 -7.77 -16.84
C GLU A 24 -6.60 -8.15 -15.37
N PRO A 25 -6.71 -7.18 -14.44
CA PRO A 25 -6.50 -7.50 -13.03
C PRO A 25 -7.59 -8.40 -12.47
N LYS A 26 -7.25 -9.18 -11.46
CA LYS A 26 -8.25 -9.97 -10.75
C LYS A 26 -9.26 -9.05 -10.09
N PRO A 27 -10.55 -9.44 -10.07
CA PRO A 27 -11.59 -8.58 -9.47
C PRO A 27 -11.28 -8.12 -8.05
N GLY A 28 -10.69 -9.00 -7.24
CA GLY A 28 -10.35 -8.67 -5.86
C GLY A 28 -9.31 -7.57 -5.74
N TYR A 29 -8.49 -7.36 -6.78
CA TYR A 29 -7.48 -6.31 -6.75
C TYR A 29 -8.09 -4.91 -6.89
N ILE A 30 -9.28 -4.82 -7.48
CA ILE A 30 -9.89 -3.52 -7.79
C ILE A 30 -11.26 -3.36 -7.14
N THR A 31 -11.57 -4.16 -6.13
CA THR A 31 -12.80 -4.03 -5.36
C THR A 31 -12.87 -2.64 -4.72
N PRO A 32 -13.99 -1.92 -4.86
CA PRO A 32 -14.11 -0.59 -4.25
C PRO A 32 -13.98 -0.66 -2.73
N TRP A 33 -13.59 0.48 -2.15
CA TRP A 33 -13.39 0.60 -0.71
C TRP A 33 -14.58 0.07 0.10
N GLU A 34 -15.79 0.44 -0.30
CA GLU A 34 -17.00 0.08 0.43
C GLU A 34 -17.27 -1.42 0.44
N GLU A 35 -16.72 -2.15 -0.53
CA GLU A 35 -16.93 -3.60 -0.64
C GLU A 35 -15.72 -4.40 -0.17
N THR A 36 -14.71 -3.72 0.33
CA THR A 36 -13.48 -4.36 0.80
C THR A 36 -13.73 -4.96 2.19
N PRO A 37 -13.20 -6.16 2.48
CA PRO A 37 -13.37 -6.76 3.82
C PRO A 37 -12.79 -5.89 4.93
N ASP A 38 -13.34 -6.06 6.14
CA ASP A 38 -12.94 -5.25 7.29
C ASP A 38 -11.43 -5.32 7.56
N TRP A 39 -10.85 -6.52 7.51
CA TRP A 39 -9.42 -6.66 7.80
C TRP A 39 -8.59 -5.87 6.81
N GLU A 40 -9.01 -5.86 5.55
CA GLU A 40 -8.27 -5.19 4.50
C GLU A 40 -8.39 -3.68 4.65
N ARG A 41 -9.55 -3.18 5.04
CA ARG A 41 -9.73 -1.75 5.33
C ARG A 41 -8.89 -1.33 6.54
N ASP A 42 -8.86 -2.17 7.57
CA ASP A 42 -8.03 -1.89 8.74
C ASP A 42 -6.54 -1.86 8.36
N ALA A 43 -6.11 -2.80 7.53
CA ALA A 43 -4.72 -2.87 7.07
C ALA A 43 -4.38 -1.63 6.22
N ALA A 44 -5.27 -1.25 5.32
CA ALA A 44 -5.05 -0.07 4.47
C ALA A 44 -4.92 1.19 5.32
N THR A 45 -5.77 1.33 6.33
CA THR A 45 -5.72 2.48 7.24
C THR A 45 -4.41 2.49 8.02
N ALA A 46 -3.98 1.32 8.50
CA ALA A 46 -2.73 1.24 9.27
C ALA A 46 -1.52 1.60 8.41
N VAL A 47 -1.47 1.14 7.17
CA VAL A 47 -0.36 1.47 6.28
C VAL A 47 -0.37 2.97 5.95
N TYR A 48 -1.54 3.52 5.66
CA TYR A 48 -1.65 4.97 5.42
C TYR A 48 -1.08 5.75 6.62
N ASP A 49 -1.49 5.37 7.83
CA ASP A 49 -1.05 6.07 9.05
C ASP A 49 0.45 5.94 9.24
N GLN A 50 1.05 4.78 8.96
CA GLN A 50 2.48 4.57 9.10
C GLN A 50 3.27 5.41 8.10
N VAL A 51 2.82 5.47 6.85
CA VAL A 51 3.48 6.28 5.84
C VAL A 51 3.37 7.77 6.20
N LEU A 52 2.19 8.21 6.60
CA LEU A 52 1.98 9.61 6.97
C LEU A 52 2.85 9.98 8.17
N ALA A 53 2.94 9.10 9.18
CA ALA A 53 3.77 9.36 10.36
C ALA A 53 5.24 9.49 9.97
N PHE A 54 5.71 8.65 9.04
CA PHE A 54 7.09 8.69 8.57
C PHE A 54 7.37 10.01 7.86
N ILE A 55 6.45 10.44 6.99
CA ILE A 55 6.61 11.72 6.28
C ILE A 55 6.68 12.87 7.29
N LYS A 56 5.78 12.89 8.26
CA LYS A 56 5.74 13.95 9.26
C LYS A 56 6.94 13.94 10.18
N ALA A 57 7.39 12.74 10.59
CA ALA A 57 8.53 12.61 11.49
C ALA A 57 9.82 13.12 10.87
N THR A 58 9.89 13.19 9.54
CA THR A 58 11.07 13.69 8.83
C THR A 58 10.88 15.10 8.29
N ASP A 59 9.76 15.74 8.63
CA ASP A 59 9.43 17.08 8.11
C ASP A 59 9.46 17.12 6.60
N GLY A 60 8.99 16.03 5.95
CA GLY A 60 8.92 15.97 4.50
C GLY A 60 10.21 15.55 3.83
N ALA A 61 11.25 15.19 4.60
CA ALA A 61 12.51 14.78 4.00
C ALA A 61 12.41 13.47 3.22
N THR A 62 11.31 12.75 3.36
CA THR A 62 11.05 11.56 2.55
C THR A 62 11.06 11.87 1.06
N ALA A 63 10.85 13.12 0.67
CA ALA A 63 10.93 13.52 -0.73
C ALA A 63 12.29 13.22 -1.34
N LYS A 64 13.33 13.08 -0.52
CA LYS A 64 14.69 12.76 -0.98
C LYS A 64 14.93 11.26 -1.13
N LEU A 65 14.01 10.42 -0.68
CA LEU A 65 14.16 8.97 -0.83
C LEU A 65 14.05 8.57 -2.30
N THR A 66 14.73 7.49 -2.65
CA THR A 66 14.55 6.92 -3.99
C THR A 66 13.18 6.28 -4.09
N SER A 67 12.72 6.08 -5.31
CA SER A 67 11.45 5.38 -5.54
C SER A 67 11.45 4.01 -4.88
N ASP A 68 12.55 3.26 -5.02
CA ASP A 68 12.64 1.93 -4.40
C ASP A 68 12.54 2.00 -2.88
N GLN A 69 13.14 2.99 -2.25
CA GLN A 69 13.04 3.15 -0.80
C GLN A 69 11.61 3.41 -0.37
N LYS A 70 10.89 4.24 -1.12
CA LYS A 70 9.49 4.54 -0.83
C LYS A 70 8.62 3.30 -0.97
N GLY A 71 8.76 2.59 -2.09
CA GLY A 71 7.96 1.40 -2.33
C GLY A 71 8.26 0.29 -1.34
N ARG A 72 9.55 0.11 -1.01
CA ARG A 72 9.96 -0.89 -0.03
C ARG A 72 9.31 -0.63 1.34
N PHE A 73 9.19 0.63 1.73
CA PHE A 73 8.55 0.96 3.00
C PHE A 73 7.08 0.54 3.00
N VAL A 74 6.35 0.85 1.93
CA VAL A 74 4.94 0.46 1.80
C VAL A 74 4.81 -1.06 1.84
N ALA A 75 5.65 -1.76 1.09
CA ALA A 75 5.61 -3.22 1.04
C ALA A 75 5.82 -3.83 2.42
N LEU A 76 6.79 -3.31 3.17
CA LEU A 76 7.09 -3.83 4.50
C LEU A 76 5.94 -3.58 5.47
N CYS A 77 5.34 -2.39 5.41
CA CYS A 77 4.19 -2.08 6.25
C CYS A 77 3.02 -3.03 5.95
N TRP A 78 2.79 -3.33 4.67
CA TRP A 78 1.74 -4.25 4.28
C TRP A 78 2.01 -5.67 4.78
N ILE A 79 3.25 -6.14 4.67
CA ILE A 79 3.62 -7.46 5.18
C ILE A 79 3.31 -7.54 6.67
N GLY A 80 3.61 -6.50 7.44
CA GLY A 80 3.29 -6.46 8.86
C GLY A 80 1.80 -6.61 9.11
N GLN A 81 0.97 -5.99 8.29
CA GLN A 81 -0.48 -6.11 8.42
C GLN A 81 -0.97 -7.51 8.07
N ILE A 82 -0.37 -8.13 7.06
CA ILE A 82 -0.72 -9.51 6.71
C ILE A 82 -0.46 -10.43 7.90
N TYR A 83 0.71 -10.32 8.53
CA TYR A 83 1.02 -11.14 9.70
C TYR A 83 0.10 -10.84 10.88
N LYS A 84 -0.34 -9.58 11.02
CA LYS A 84 -1.26 -9.22 12.10
C LYS A 84 -2.60 -9.91 11.95
N HIS A 85 -3.11 -10.04 10.74
CA HIS A 85 -4.45 -10.55 10.49
C HIS A 85 -4.48 -12.04 10.16
N PHE A 86 -3.37 -12.62 9.75
CA PHE A 86 -3.29 -14.02 9.34
C PHE A 86 -2.10 -14.71 10.00
N PRO A 87 -2.34 -15.76 10.80
CA PRO A 87 -1.24 -16.42 11.50
C PRO A 87 -0.31 -17.21 10.58
N ASP A 88 -0.80 -17.63 9.41
CA ASP A 88 -0.03 -18.47 8.51
C ASP A 88 -0.32 -18.09 7.06
N PRO A 89 0.10 -16.89 6.62
CA PRO A 89 -0.23 -16.43 5.28
C PRO A 89 0.56 -17.16 4.20
N LYS A 90 0.04 -17.15 2.98
CA LYS A 90 0.77 -17.69 1.84
C LYS A 90 2.08 -16.93 1.67
N PRO A 91 3.18 -17.63 1.31
CA PRO A 91 4.47 -16.97 1.15
C PRO A 91 4.45 -15.79 0.18
N SER A 92 3.63 -15.85 -0.87
CA SER A 92 3.57 -14.76 -1.84
C SER A 92 3.00 -13.46 -1.26
N TYR A 93 2.23 -13.55 -0.17
CA TYR A 93 1.68 -12.36 0.47
C TYR A 93 2.69 -11.62 1.33
N VAL A 94 3.80 -12.28 1.67
CA VAL A 94 4.84 -11.72 2.52
C VAL A 94 6.21 -11.76 1.84
N ALA A 95 6.21 -11.74 0.51
CA ALA A 95 7.45 -11.77 -0.26
C ALA A 95 8.23 -10.46 -0.08
N ASP A 96 9.55 -10.57 -0.04
CA ASP A 96 10.42 -9.40 0.04
C ASP A 96 10.23 -8.51 -1.19
N TRP A 97 10.55 -7.22 -1.00
CA TRP A 97 10.46 -6.24 -2.08
C TRP A 97 11.13 -6.72 -3.36
N SER A 98 12.32 -7.28 -3.23
CA SER A 98 13.10 -7.70 -4.40
C SER A 98 12.42 -8.82 -5.19
N ASP A 99 11.52 -9.58 -4.55
CA ASP A 99 10.84 -10.69 -5.19
C ASP A 99 9.46 -10.31 -5.74
N LEU A 100 9.03 -9.08 -5.51
CA LEU A 100 7.73 -8.63 -6.01
C LEU A 100 7.78 -8.40 -7.52
N PRO A 101 6.65 -8.64 -8.23
CA PRO A 101 6.59 -8.31 -9.65
C PRO A 101 6.67 -6.80 -9.87
N ASP A 102 7.13 -6.42 -11.04
CA ASP A 102 7.34 -5.00 -11.36
C ASP A 102 6.08 -4.16 -11.19
N TRP A 103 4.93 -4.70 -11.58
CA TRP A 103 3.67 -3.96 -11.46
C TRP A 103 3.35 -3.63 -10.00
N GLN A 104 3.65 -4.55 -9.09
CA GLN A 104 3.38 -4.34 -7.67
C GLN A 104 4.37 -3.35 -7.07
N LYS A 105 5.64 -3.41 -7.47
CA LYS A 105 6.63 -2.43 -7.03
C LYS A 105 6.22 -1.03 -7.46
N ALA A 106 5.80 -0.87 -8.72
CA ALA A 106 5.36 0.42 -9.22
C ALA A 106 4.13 0.93 -8.46
N THR A 107 3.20 0.03 -8.14
CA THR A 107 2.00 0.39 -7.40
C THR A 107 2.34 0.85 -5.98
N ASP A 108 3.25 0.15 -5.31
CA ASP A 108 3.66 0.55 -3.95
C ASP A 108 4.35 1.91 -3.95
N ILE A 109 5.17 2.19 -4.95
CA ILE A 109 5.79 3.50 -5.11
C ILE A 109 4.71 4.58 -5.27
N ASP A 110 3.73 4.33 -6.13
CA ASP A 110 2.65 5.28 -6.37
C ASP A 110 1.86 5.55 -5.08
N ILE A 111 1.64 4.52 -4.27
CA ILE A 111 0.93 4.67 -3.00
C ILE A 111 1.68 5.63 -2.08
N PHE A 112 2.98 5.43 -1.90
CA PHE A 112 3.77 6.32 -1.04
C PHE A 112 3.69 7.75 -1.54
N GLU A 113 3.88 7.96 -2.83
CA GLU A 113 3.89 9.30 -3.42
C GLU A 113 2.53 9.97 -3.33
N ARG A 114 1.45 9.20 -3.45
CA ARG A 114 0.11 9.76 -3.28
C ARG A 114 -0.10 10.25 -1.85
N ILE A 115 0.38 9.50 -0.87
CA ILE A 115 0.27 9.92 0.52
C ILE A 115 1.13 11.15 0.78
N GLU A 116 2.31 11.23 0.16
CA GLU A 116 3.14 12.44 0.26
C GLU A 116 2.40 13.67 -0.26
N GLN A 117 1.66 13.52 -1.35
CA GLN A 117 0.91 14.63 -1.93
C GLN A 117 -0.20 15.11 -1.00
N ASP A 118 -0.79 14.19 -0.25
CA ASP A 118 -1.88 14.52 0.67
C ASP A 118 -1.39 15.01 2.03
N ALA A 119 -0.11 14.85 2.30
CA ALA A 119 0.45 15.20 3.61
C ALA A 119 0.59 16.70 3.83
#